data_4973cd73bce564097d06a1369f583d9a
#
_entry.id   4973cd73bce564097d06a1369f583d9a
#
_cell.length_a   1.000
_cell.length_b   1.000
_cell.length_c   1.000
_cell.angle_alpha   90.00
_cell.angle_beta   90.00
_cell.angle_gamma   90.00
#
_symmetry.space_group_name_H-M   'P 1'
#
loop_
_entity.id
_entity.type
_entity.pdbx_description
1 polymer ?
#
loop_
_entity_poly.entity_id
_entity_poly.type
_entity_poly.pdbx_seq_one_letter_code
_entity_poly.pdbx_strand_id
1 'polypeptide(L)'
;MAMDTSKLHLPKTVATAVVNKVKETSTIAALSPSSPQIFTDKEYMIFNGAAEADVTAEGQTKSSYEQDLNYVSGKTFKVQTTTRVTSELKWADEDNRFQIIQSIQADQAEAIGRALDYVVYHAINPKTGEPLTGFDALTARAMQVTAGDDDITNVDNLADQLNETYDINGIAISRTWASRLRKIRVPATGMRYYPEIPLNLQVGTLDGIKAATSATVNGAKAKTPTHVLAIMGDFSLIKWGMVRDITSEIIPYGDPDQTGVDLKAHNQIAYCTEAMFSYAVIEPKAFAVLKSSTEAGD
;
A
#
# COMPACT_ATOMS: atom_id res chain seq x y z
N MET A 1 -23.61 5.15 -40.07
CA MET A 1 -23.74 4.82 -38.67
C MET A 1 -22.42 4.17 -38.26
N ALA A 2 -21.54 4.89 -37.59
CA ALA A 2 -20.26 4.33 -37.13
C ALA A 2 -20.58 3.38 -35.98
N MET A 3 -20.03 2.16 -36.01
CA MET A 3 -20.11 1.24 -34.88
C MET A 3 -19.28 1.84 -33.73
N ASP A 4 -19.96 2.15 -32.64
CA ASP A 4 -19.39 2.66 -31.42
C ASP A 4 -18.65 1.52 -30.70
N THR A 5 -17.32 1.57 -30.75
CA THR A 5 -16.41 0.62 -30.04
C THR A 5 -16.23 0.98 -28.56
N SER A 6 -16.96 1.99 -28.04
CA SER A 6 -16.88 2.46 -26.66
C SER A 6 -17.35 1.45 -25.60
N LYS A 7 -17.84 0.28 -26.03
CA LYS A 7 -18.39 -0.76 -25.14
C LYS A 7 -17.57 -2.05 -25.07
N LEU A 8 -16.34 -2.03 -25.54
CA LEU A 8 -15.48 -3.21 -25.36
C LEU A 8 -14.98 -3.29 -23.91
N HIS A 9 -15.84 -3.79 -23.04
CA HIS A 9 -15.43 -4.13 -21.67
C HIS A 9 -14.58 -5.38 -21.72
N LEU A 10 -13.43 -5.35 -21.03
CA LEU A 10 -12.64 -6.55 -20.82
C LEU A 10 -13.48 -7.61 -20.09
N PRO A 11 -13.33 -8.89 -20.44
CA PRO A 11 -14.02 -9.97 -19.75
C PRO A 11 -13.79 -9.93 -18.25
N LYS A 12 -14.78 -10.28 -17.44
CA LYS A 12 -14.67 -10.36 -15.97
C LYS A 12 -13.46 -11.15 -15.48
N THR A 13 -13.01 -12.16 -16.23
CA THR A 13 -11.82 -12.96 -15.93
C THR A 13 -10.54 -12.14 -15.95
N VAL A 14 -10.40 -11.18 -16.85
CA VAL A 14 -9.23 -10.28 -16.90
C VAL A 14 -9.27 -9.31 -15.72
N ALA A 15 -10.43 -8.75 -15.41
CA ALA A 15 -10.61 -7.90 -14.24
C ALA A 15 -10.29 -8.64 -12.92
N THR A 16 -10.71 -9.90 -12.79
CA THR A 16 -10.38 -10.74 -11.63
C THR A 16 -8.87 -11.01 -11.52
N ALA A 17 -8.19 -11.28 -12.63
CA ALA A 17 -6.75 -11.49 -12.66
C ALA A 17 -6.00 -10.20 -12.25
N VAL A 18 -6.45 -9.04 -12.72
CA VAL A 18 -5.91 -7.73 -12.36
C VAL A 18 -6.09 -7.46 -10.86
N VAL A 19 -7.28 -7.72 -10.29
CA VAL A 19 -7.54 -7.58 -8.85
C VAL A 19 -6.62 -8.46 -8.02
N ASN A 20 -6.42 -9.72 -8.40
CA ASN A 20 -5.52 -10.62 -7.69
C ASN A 20 -4.08 -10.10 -7.71
N LYS A 21 -3.62 -9.56 -8.83
CA LYS A 21 -2.28 -9.02 -8.96
C LYS A 21 -2.06 -7.75 -8.12
N VAL A 22 -3.07 -6.90 -8.00
CA VAL A 22 -3.05 -5.73 -7.10
C VAL A 22 -2.82 -6.16 -5.65
N LYS A 23 -3.48 -7.24 -5.19
CA LYS A 23 -3.29 -7.78 -3.85
C LYS A 23 -1.89 -8.31 -3.59
N GLU A 24 -1.25 -8.89 -4.59
CA GLU A 24 0.10 -9.45 -4.49
C GLU A 24 1.19 -8.37 -4.42
N THR A 25 0.98 -7.20 -5.03
CA THR A 25 2.00 -6.16 -5.16
C THR A 25 1.98 -5.11 -4.04
N SER A 26 0.86 -4.93 -3.36
CA SER A 26 0.72 -4.02 -2.22
C SER A 26 1.02 -4.72 -0.91
N THR A 27 1.86 -4.10 -0.07
CA THR A 27 2.13 -4.59 1.29
C THR A 27 0.90 -4.43 2.19
N ILE A 28 0.13 -3.37 2.02
CA ILE A 28 -1.14 -3.17 2.73
C ILE A 28 -2.12 -4.27 2.37
N ALA A 29 -2.27 -4.58 1.08
CA ALA A 29 -3.16 -5.65 0.64
C ALA A 29 -2.72 -7.04 1.14
N ALA A 30 -1.41 -7.25 1.35
CA ALA A 30 -0.88 -8.49 1.89
C ALA A 30 -1.11 -8.61 3.40
N LEU A 31 -0.96 -7.51 4.17
CA LEU A 31 -1.00 -7.51 5.64
C LEU A 31 -2.39 -7.24 6.20
N SER A 32 -3.19 -6.41 5.54
CA SER A 32 -4.54 -6.03 5.97
C SER A 32 -5.60 -6.62 5.03
N PRO A 33 -6.67 -7.23 5.58
CA PRO A 33 -7.77 -7.71 4.75
C PRO A 33 -8.56 -6.53 4.14
N SER A 34 -8.88 -6.65 2.85
CA SER A 34 -9.75 -5.66 2.20
C SER A 34 -11.20 -5.81 2.67
N SER A 35 -11.88 -4.69 2.85
CA SER A 35 -13.32 -4.65 3.15
C SER A 35 -14.08 -3.93 2.04
N PRO A 36 -15.32 -4.34 1.70
CA PRO A 36 -16.12 -3.61 0.73
C PRO A 36 -16.30 -2.15 1.12
N GLN A 37 -16.07 -1.25 0.18
CA GLN A 37 -16.23 0.19 0.36
C GLN A 37 -17.40 0.69 -0.49
N ILE A 38 -17.98 1.81 -0.09
CA ILE A 38 -19.03 2.50 -0.84
C ILE A 38 -18.54 3.89 -1.25
N PHE A 39 -19.23 4.53 -2.18
CA PHE A 39 -18.86 5.83 -2.76
C PHE A 39 -18.93 7.01 -1.78
N THR A 40 -19.50 6.82 -0.59
CA THR A 40 -19.55 7.83 0.47
C THR A 40 -18.40 7.66 1.44
N ASP A 41 -17.88 8.76 1.96
CA ASP A 41 -16.88 8.72 3.02
C ASP A 41 -17.47 7.97 4.21
N LYS A 42 -16.79 6.90 4.62
CA LYS A 42 -17.16 6.12 5.81
C LYS A 42 -16.56 6.79 7.03
N GLU A 43 -17.39 6.99 8.05
CA GLU A 43 -16.92 7.35 9.37
C GLU A 43 -16.79 6.09 10.22
N TYR A 44 -15.61 5.91 10.79
CA TYR A 44 -15.35 4.84 11.74
C TYR A 44 -15.41 5.40 13.15
N MET A 45 -16.31 4.84 13.95
CA MET A 45 -16.46 5.19 15.36
C MET A 45 -15.40 4.45 16.17
N ILE A 46 -14.65 5.18 16.98
CA ILE A 46 -13.61 4.64 17.84
C ILE A 46 -13.98 4.95 19.28
N PHE A 47 -13.95 3.92 20.11
CA PHE A 47 -14.09 4.07 21.55
C PHE A 47 -12.69 4.27 22.16
N ASN A 48 -12.43 5.48 22.64
CA ASN A 48 -11.17 5.85 23.28
C ASN A 48 -11.34 5.79 24.80
N GLY A 49 -11.37 4.61 25.36
CA GLY A 49 -11.45 4.56 26.79
C GLY A 49 -10.94 3.22 27.32
N ALA A 50 -10.02 3.27 28.26
CA ALA A 50 -9.67 2.14 29.10
C ALA A 50 -10.57 2.18 30.33
N ALA A 51 -11.61 1.33 30.34
CA ALA A 51 -12.44 1.19 31.53
C ALA A 51 -11.64 0.46 32.62
N GLU A 52 -11.48 1.10 33.78
CA GLU A 52 -10.91 0.46 34.95
C GLU A 52 -12.00 0.02 35.90
N ALA A 53 -11.81 -1.16 36.51
CA ALA A 53 -12.73 -1.67 37.51
C ALA A 53 -12.43 -1.02 38.88
N ASP A 54 -13.46 -0.50 39.53
CA ASP A 54 -13.37 0.04 40.87
C ASP A 54 -13.72 -1.05 41.92
N VAL A 55 -12.92 -1.15 42.96
CA VAL A 55 -13.17 -2.05 44.11
C VAL A 55 -13.98 -1.29 45.14
N THR A 56 -15.29 -1.52 45.14
CA THR A 56 -16.24 -0.83 46.03
C THR A 56 -16.54 -1.70 47.23
N ALA A 57 -16.39 -1.17 48.44
CA ALA A 57 -16.78 -1.85 49.67
C ALA A 57 -18.30 -1.86 49.86
N GLU A 58 -18.79 -2.75 50.71
CA GLU A 58 -20.20 -2.86 51.02
C GLU A 58 -20.80 -1.54 51.54
N GLY A 59 -21.88 -1.07 50.91
CA GLY A 59 -22.53 0.19 51.28
C GLY A 59 -21.94 1.46 50.68
N GLN A 60 -20.87 1.38 49.86
CA GLN A 60 -20.28 2.53 49.19
C GLN A 60 -20.95 2.83 47.84
N THR A 61 -20.83 4.09 47.39
CA THR A 61 -21.34 4.56 46.10
C THR A 61 -20.50 3.98 44.98
N LYS A 62 -21.16 3.49 43.91
CA LYS A 62 -20.49 3.00 42.71
C LYS A 62 -19.95 4.16 41.89
N SER A 63 -18.71 4.06 41.45
CA SER A 63 -18.12 5.00 40.49
C SER A 63 -18.73 4.85 39.09
N SER A 64 -18.78 5.91 38.35
CA SER A 64 -19.17 5.88 36.91
C SER A 64 -17.95 6.14 36.03
N TYR A 65 -17.90 5.42 34.91
CA TYR A 65 -16.89 5.61 33.87
C TYR A 65 -17.55 6.32 32.68
N GLU A 66 -16.91 7.37 32.17
CA GLU A 66 -17.34 8.08 30.98
C GLU A 66 -16.46 7.68 29.79
N GLN A 67 -17.07 7.30 28.70
CA GLN A 67 -16.37 6.81 27.51
C GLN A 67 -16.43 7.87 26.40
N ASP A 68 -15.27 8.27 25.89
CA ASP A 68 -15.15 9.19 24.76
C ASP A 68 -15.29 8.46 23.43
N LEU A 69 -16.01 9.09 22.51
CA LEU A 69 -16.25 8.64 21.16
C LEU A 69 -15.52 9.55 20.17
N ASN A 70 -14.59 8.99 19.42
CA ASN A 70 -13.94 9.68 18.31
C ASN A 70 -14.36 9.09 16.96
N TYR A 71 -14.34 9.93 15.93
CA TYR A 71 -14.69 9.53 14.57
C TYR A 71 -13.48 9.73 13.65
N VAL A 72 -13.18 8.71 12.85
CA VAL A 72 -12.17 8.81 11.80
C VAL A 72 -12.86 8.68 10.46
N SER A 73 -12.75 9.73 9.64
CA SER A 73 -13.29 9.73 8.28
C SER A 73 -12.36 9.01 7.32
N GLY A 74 -12.91 8.12 6.52
CA GLY A 74 -12.22 7.49 5.41
C GLY A 74 -11.89 8.51 4.31
N LYS A 75 -10.81 8.26 3.58
CA LYS A 75 -10.38 9.04 2.42
C LYS A 75 -10.54 8.23 1.16
N THR A 76 -11.12 8.82 0.14
CA THR A 76 -11.32 8.19 -1.17
C THR A 76 -10.40 8.83 -2.21
N PHE A 77 -9.77 8.01 -3.05
CA PHE A 77 -8.91 8.49 -4.13
C PHE A 77 -9.03 7.62 -5.38
N LYS A 78 -8.88 8.26 -6.54
CA LYS A 78 -8.88 7.61 -7.85
C LYS A 78 -7.44 7.45 -8.33
N VAL A 79 -7.13 6.27 -8.84
CA VAL A 79 -5.85 5.96 -9.49
C VAL A 79 -6.11 5.58 -10.93
N GLN A 80 -5.30 6.11 -11.83
CA GLN A 80 -5.37 5.77 -13.24
C GLN A 80 -3.96 5.62 -13.84
N THR A 81 -3.87 4.78 -14.84
CA THR A 81 -2.68 4.65 -15.68
C THR A 81 -3.09 4.45 -17.12
N THR A 82 -2.43 5.18 -18.02
CA THR A 82 -2.73 5.16 -19.45
C THR A 82 -1.45 4.82 -20.20
N THR A 83 -1.55 3.88 -21.14
CA THR A 83 -0.45 3.47 -22.02
C THR A 83 -0.90 3.59 -23.47
N ARG A 84 -0.12 4.31 -24.29
CA ARG A 84 -0.36 4.42 -25.72
C ARG A 84 0.35 3.28 -26.46
N VAL A 85 -0.35 2.74 -27.44
CA VAL A 85 0.14 1.66 -28.30
C VAL A 85 -0.19 2.05 -29.76
N THR A 86 0.70 1.76 -30.70
CA THR A 86 0.39 1.97 -32.13
C THR A 86 -0.57 0.90 -32.61
N SER A 87 -1.39 1.24 -33.60
CA SER A 87 -2.32 0.28 -34.22
C SER A 87 -1.60 -0.90 -34.84
N GLU A 88 -0.42 -0.67 -35.40
CA GLU A 88 0.44 -1.69 -35.99
C GLU A 88 0.92 -2.70 -34.94
N LEU A 89 1.29 -2.22 -33.75
CA LEU A 89 1.69 -3.11 -32.65
C LEU A 89 0.52 -3.97 -32.16
N LYS A 90 -0.68 -3.38 -32.10
CA LYS A 90 -1.89 -4.13 -31.76
C LYS A 90 -2.18 -5.24 -32.79
N TRP A 91 -2.10 -4.93 -34.09
CA TRP A 91 -2.30 -5.92 -35.14
C TRP A 91 -1.21 -7.02 -35.10
N ALA A 92 0.05 -6.63 -34.89
CA ALA A 92 1.14 -7.60 -34.76
C ALA A 92 0.95 -8.51 -33.52
N ASP A 93 0.40 -8.00 -32.43
CA ASP A 93 0.09 -8.78 -31.23
C ASP A 93 -1.08 -9.77 -31.47
N GLU A 94 -2.14 -9.30 -32.15
CA GLU A 94 -3.30 -10.12 -32.53
C GLU A 94 -2.89 -11.26 -33.50
N ASP A 95 -2.08 -10.96 -34.51
CA ASP A 95 -1.64 -11.92 -35.52
C ASP A 95 -0.64 -12.94 -34.99
N ASN A 96 0.32 -12.49 -34.16
CA ASN A 96 1.41 -13.34 -33.70
C ASN A 96 1.25 -13.83 -32.24
N ARG A 97 0.21 -13.38 -31.54
CA ARG A 97 -0.11 -13.75 -30.14
C ARG A 97 1.05 -13.51 -29.17
N PHE A 98 1.75 -12.38 -29.28
CA PHE A 98 2.86 -12.01 -28.40
C PHE A 98 2.46 -11.68 -26.98
N GLN A 99 1.15 -11.52 -26.71
CA GLN A 99 0.62 -11.15 -25.38
C GLN A 99 1.14 -9.80 -24.85
N ILE A 100 1.50 -8.88 -25.73
CA ILE A 100 2.02 -7.54 -25.36
C ILE A 100 0.95 -6.76 -24.61
N ILE A 101 -0.28 -6.79 -25.08
CA ILE A 101 -1.41 -6.10 -24.45
C ILE A 101 -1.67 -6.65 -23.05
N GLN A 102 -1.60 -7.96 -22.87
CA GLN A 102 -1.74 -8.60 -21.55
C GLN A 102 -0.61 -8.17 -20.60
N SER A 103 0.61 -8.07 -21.11
CA SER A 103 1.75 -7.59 -20.34
C SER A 103 1.57 -6.13 -19.91
N ILE A 104 1.08 -5.25 -20.80
CA ILE A 104 0.76 -3.85 -20.48
C ILE A 104 -0.30 -3.79 -19.37
N GLN A 105 -1.37 -4.56 -19.49
CA GLN A 105 -2.43 -4.59 -18.48
C GLN A 105 -1.92 -5.13 -17.12
N ALA A 106 -1.04 -6.11 -17.16
CA ALA A 106 -0.39 -6.64 -15.97
C ALA A 106 0.46 -5.57 -15.26
N ASP A 107 1.26 -4.81 -16.03
CA ASP A 107 2.08 -3.72 -15.50
C ASP A 107 1.23 -2.56 -14.95
N GLN A 108 0.10 -2.26 -15.62
CA GLN A 108 -0.85 -1.26 -15.15
C GLN A 108 -1.50 -1.68 -13.82
N ALA A 109 -1.88 -2.96 -13.68
CA ALA A 109 -2.43 -3.49 -12.44
C ALA A 109 -1.42 -3.41 -11.28
N GLU A 110 -0.18 -3.73 -11.57
CA GLU A 110 0.92 -3.64 -10.60
C GLU A 110 1.18 -2.18 -10.16
N ALA A 111 1.11 -1.24 -11.10
CA ALA A 111 1.22 0.19 -10.79
C ALA A 111 0.08 0.69 -9.90
N ILE A 112 -1.16 0.24 -10.14
CA ILE A 112 -2.33 0.55 -9.32
C ILE A 112 -2.17 -0.02 -7.90
N GLY A 113 -1.67 -1.25 -7.76
CA GLY A 113 -1.40 -1.85 -6.45
C GLY A 113 -0.36 -1.06 -5.66
N ARG A 114 0.74 -0.67 -6.30
CA ARG A 114 1.77 0.17 -5.66
C ARG A 114 1.24 1.53 -5.24
N ALA A 115 0.27 2.09 -5.96
CA ALA A 115 -0.30 3.38 -5.63
C ALA A 115 -1.02 3.39 -4.29
N LEU A 116 -1.68 2.29 -3.89
CA LEU A 116 -2.29 2.17 -2.57
C LEU A 116 -1.27 2.38 -1.45
N ASP A 117 -0.13 1.70 -1.53
CA ASP A 117 0.94 1.83 -0.53
C ASP A 117 1.48 3.27 -0.48
N TYR A 118 1.76 3.89 -1.64
CA TYR A 118 2.30 5.25 -1.69
C TYR A 118 1.35 6.29 -1.11
N VAL A 119 0.05 6.15 -1.35
CA VAL A 119 -0.95 7.08 -0.83
C VAL A 119 -1.12 6.89 0.68
N VAL A 120 -1.24 5.65 1.16
CA VAL A 120 -1.48 5.39 2.59
C VAL A 120 -0.22 5.64 3.43
N TYR A 121 0.93 5.14 3.01
CA TYR A 121 2.17 5.29 3.80
C TYR A 121 2.76 6.68 3.73
N HIS A 122 2.79 7.28 2.53
CA HIS A 122 3.58 8.49 2.28
C HIS A 122 2.73 9.70 1.85
N ALA A 123 1.43 9.52 1.57
CA ALA A 123 0.53 10.56 1.05
C ALA A 123 1.09 11.26 -0.21
N ILE A 124 1.67 10.50 -1.15
CA ILE A 124 2.27 11.03 -2.38
C ILE A 124 1.60 10.48 -3.63
N ASN A 125 1.68 11.26 -4.71
CA ASN A 125 1.35 10.79 -6.05
C ASN A 125 2.50 9.92 -6.59
N PRO A 126 2.28 8.62 -6.87
CA PRO A 126 3.36 7.71 -7.27
C PRO A 126 4.00 8.03 -8.64
N LYS A 127 3.34 8.84 -9.48
CA LYS A 127 3.86 9.28 -10.79
C LYS A 127 4.78 10.49 -10.65
N THR A 128 4.39 11.49 -9.85
CA THR A 128 5.10 12.77 -9.73
C THR A 128 5.98 12.87 -8.48
N GLY A 129 5.72 12.03 -7.46
CA GLY A 129 6.38 12.12 -6.15
C GLY A 129 5.91 13.29 -5.29
N GLU A 130 4.97 14.11 -5.78
CA GLU A 130 4.45 15.27 -5.04
C GLU A 130 3.50 14.84 -3.93
N PRO A 131 3.50 15.56 -2.79
CA PRO A 131 2.54 15.33 -1.71
C PRO A 131 1.09 15.57 -2.18
N LEU A 132 0.18 14.72 -1.71
CA LEU A 132 -1.25 14.83 -1.95
C LEU A 132 -1.91 15.74 -0.91
N THR A 133 -2.59 16.79 -1.37
CA THR A 133 -3.32 17.70 -0.49
C THR A 133 -4.54 16.99 0.13
N GLY A 134 -4.70 17.13 1.44
CA GLY A 134 -5.82 16.53 2.18
C GLY A 134 -5.64 15.06 2.55
N PHE A 135 -4.47 14.48 2.31
CA PHE A 135 -4.09 13.14 2.74
C PHE A 135 -2.99 13.21 3.80
N ASP A 136 -3.08 12.34 4.79
CA ASP A 136 -2.10 12.25 5.87
C ASP A 136 -1.28 10.98 5.70
N ALA A 137 0.05 11.12 5.70
CA ALA A 137 0.95 9.98 5.61
C ALA A 137 0.96 9.19 6.93
N LEU A 138 0.74 7.88 6.87
CA LEU A 138 0.90 7.01 8.04
C LEU A 138 2.30 7.15 8.63
N THR A 139 3.33 7.17 7.78
CA THR A 139 4.74 7.29 8.20
C THR A 139 5.10 8.61 8.88
N ALA A 140 4.25 9.63 8.79
CA ALA A 140 4.43 10.88 9.53
C ALA A 140 3.69 10.90 10.87
N ARG A 141 2.59 10.13 11.00
CA ARG A 141 1.72 10.12 12.18
C ARG A 141 2.01 8.97 13.14
N ALA A 142 2.66 7.90 12.65
CA ALA A 142 3.08 6.75 13.43
C ALA A 142 4.22 7.10 14.41
N MET A 143 4.49 6.22 15.36
CA MET A 143 5.64 6.35 16.26
C MET A 143 6.95 6.26 15.46
N GLN A 144 7.90 7.15 15.74
CA GLN A 144 9.15 7.25 14.99
C GLN A 144 10.29 6.56 15.74
N VAL A 145 10.95 5.63 15.06
CA VAL A 145 12.17 4.96 15.56
C VAL A 145 13.31 5.26 14.60
N THR A 146 14.43 5.76 15.12
CA THR A 146 15.64 5.99 14.31
C THR A 146 16.48 4.73 14.29
N ALA A 147 16.87 4.28 13.10
CA ALA A 147 17.71 3.10 12.96
C ALA A 147 19.12 3.34 13.52
N GLY A 148 19.57 2.45 14.38
CA GLY A 148 20.96 2.33 14.79
C GLY A 148 21.76 1.45 13.82
N ASP A 149 23.03 1.19 14.17
CA ASP A 149 23.94 0.40 13.35
C ASP A 149 23.61 -1.11 13.37
N ASP A 150 22.99 -1.59 14.43
CA ASP A 150 22.61 -3.00 14.58
C ASP A 150 21.15 -3.23 14.19
N ASP A 151 20.96 -3.94 13.08
CA ASP A 151 19.63 -4.22 12.56
C ASP A 151 18.80 -5.19 13.41
N ILE A 152 19.42 -6.02 14.28
CA ILE A 152 18.69 -6.88 15.23
C ILE A 152 18.06 -6.00 16.29
N THR A 153 18.84 -5.15 16.92
CA THR A 153 18.35 -4.18 17.90
C THR A 153 17.28 -3.24 17.31
N ASN A 154 17.37 -2.92 16.01
CA ASN A 154 16.34 -2.10 15.34
C ASN A 154 14.99 -2.82 15.27
N VAL A 155 14.95 -4.15 15.11
CA VAL A 155 13.69 -4.93 15.15
C VAL A 155 13.10 -4.90 16.56
N ASP A 156 13.94 -5.13 17.58
CA ASP A 156 13.53 -5.11 18.99
C ASP A 156 12.99 -3.73 19.39
N ASN A 157 13.68 -2.65 19.02
CA ASN A 157 13.25 -1.27 19.29
C ASN A 157 11.89 -0.93 18.63
N LEU A 158 11.60 -1.48 17.45
CA LEU A 158 10.28 -1.30 16.82
C LEU A 158 9.18 -1.99 17.63
N ALA A 159 9.46 -3.22 18.08
CA ALA A 159 8.51 -4.00 18.86
C ALA A 159 8.28 -3.36 20.25
N ASP A 160 9.32 -2.90 20.92
CA ASP A 160 9.25 -2.29 22.25
C ASP A 160 8.40 -1.02 22.26
N GLN A 161 8.40 -0.25 21.17
CA GLN A 161 7.55 0.95 21.07
C GLN A 161 6.05 0.63 21.07
N LEU A 162 5.66 -0.59 20.71
CA LEU A 162 4.27 -0.98 20.52
C LEU A 162 3.77 -1.91 21.62
N ASN A 163 4.61 -2.83 22.10
CA ASN A 163 4.22 -3.96 22.96
C ASN A 163 3.52 -3.56 24.28
N GLU A 164 3.76 -2.34 24.79
CA GLU A 164 3.09 -1.89 26.02
C GLU A 164 1.63 -1.50 25.78
N THR A 165 1.27 -1.10 24.56
CA THR A 165 -0.03 -0.47 24.31
C THR A 165 -0.82 -1.11 23.18
N TYR A 166 -0.15 -1.70 22.18
CA TYR A 166 -0.76 -2.18 20.95
C TYR A 166 -0.30 -3.59 20.59
N ASP A 167 -1.18 -4.36 19.96
CA ASP A 167 -0.85 -5.66 19.38
C ASP A 167 -0.08 -5.49 18.07
N ILE A 168 0.89 -6.39 17.83
CA ILE A 168 1.65 -6.43 16.59
C ILE A 168 1.19 -7.64 15.80
N ASN A 169 0.59 -7.42 14.63
CA ASN A 169 0.15 -8.49 13.73
C ASN A 169 0.85 -8.50 12.38
N GLY A 170 1.68 -7.48 12.08
CA GLY A 170 2.36 -7.42 10.81
C GLY A 170 3.51 -6.43 10.74
N ILE A 171 4.37 -6.66 9.75
CA ILE A 171 5.49 -5.77 9.43
C ILE A 171 5.62 -5.62 7.90
N ALA A 172 5.65 -4.38 7.43
CA ALA A 172 6.01 -4.04 6.05
C ALA A 172 7.48 -3.64 5.99
N ILE A 173 8.25 -4.30 5.13
CA ILE A 173 9.71 -4.19 5.09
C ILE A 173 10.15 -3.65 3.73
N SER A 174 11.08 -2.67 3.72
CA SER A 174 11.72 -2.23 2.48
C SER A 174 12.68 -3.30 1.95
N ARG A 175 12.82 -3.41 0.62
CA ARG A 175 13.74 -4.39 0.01
C ARG A 175 15.20 -4.16 0.42
N THR A 176 15.58 -2.91 0.62
CA THR A 176 16.94 -2.55 1.07
C THR A 176 17.22 -3.10 2.45
N TRP A 177 16.30 -2.91 3.40
CA TRP A 177 16.47 -3.42 4.77
C TRP A 177 16.32 -4.95 4.84
N ALA A 178 15.40 -5.54 4.12
CA ALA A 178 15.29 -7.00 4.01
C ALA A 178 16.60 -7.63 3.50
N SER A 179 17.30 -6.98 2.55
CA SER A 179 18.63 -7.43 2.11
C SER A 179 19.70 -7.33 3.18
N ARG A 180 19.64 -6.32 4.06
CA ARG A 180 20.55 -6.16 5.20
C ARG A 180 20.28 -7.26 6.24
N LEU A 181 19.04 -7.44 6.69
CA LEU A 181 18.63 -8.48 7.64
C LEU A 181 19.07 -9.88 7.16
N ARG A 182 18.89 -10.19 5.88
CA ARG A 182 19.28 -11.47 5.30
C ARG A 182 20.80 -11.76 5.42
N LYS A 183 21.64 -10.71 5.48
CA LYS A 183 23.10 -10.85 5.54
C LYS A 183 23.62 -11.11 6.95
N ILE A 184 22.79 -10.88 7.97
CA ILE A 184 23.18 -11.07 9.37
C ILE A 184 23.48 -12.54 9.63
N ARG A 185 24.57 -12.79 10.33
CA ARG A 185 25.02 -14.14 10.70
C ARG A 185 25.22 -14.22 12.20
N VAL A 186 24.86 -15.36 12.76
CA VAL A 186 25.19 -15.68 14.15
C VAL A 186 26.71 -15.89 14.26
N PRO A 187 27.42 -15.10 15.06
CA PRO A 187 28.91 -15.18 15.10
C PRO A 187 29.47 -16.57 15.44
N ALA A 188 28.78 -17.30 16.33
CA ALA A 188 29.24 -18.60 16.81
C ALA A 188 29.05 -19.73 15.75
N THR A 189 28.06 -19.66 14.89
CA THR A 189 27.69 -20.77 13.96
C THR A 189 27.83 -20.40 12.51
N GLY A 190 27.92 -19.12 12.16
CA GLY A 190 27.87 -18.61 10.78
C GLY A 190 26.53 -18.78 10.08
N MET A 191 25.51 -19.31 10.78
CA MET A 191 24.16 -19.47 10.25
C MET A 191 23.50 -18.11 10.06
N ARG A 192 22.47 -18.04 9.19
CA ARG A 192 21.65 -16.82 9.05
C ARG A 192 20.86 -16.59 10.34
N TYR A 193 20.82 -15.36 10.79
CA TYR A 193 20.02 -14.98 11.95
C TYR A 193 18.52 -15.07 11.61
N TYR A 194 18.12 -14.54 10.41
CA TYR A 194 16.76 -14.64 9.86
C TYR A 194 16.76 -15.62 8.67
N PRO A 195 16.59 -16.93 8.88
CA PRO A 195 16.58 -17.91 7.82
C PRO A 195 15.33 -17.82 6.92
N GLU A 196 14.23 -17.27 7.44
CA GLU A 196 12.96 -17.06 6.77
C GLU A 196 13.01 -16.02 5.63
N ILE A 197 14.07 -15.18 5.57
CA ILE A 197 14.24 -14.21 4.48
C ILE A 197 14.91 -14.89 3.29
N PRO A 198 14.16 -15.17 2.19
CA PRO A 198 14.68 -15.86 1.03
C PRO A 198 15.56 -14.95 0.15
N LEU A 199 16.21 -15.55 -0.86
CA LEU A 199 17.08 -14.82 -1.79
C LEU A 199 16.33 -13.78 -2.65
N ASN A 200 15.06 -14.07 -2.98
CA ASN A 200 14.21 -13.16 -3.77
C ASN A 200 13.61 -12.01 -2.93
N LEU A 201 13.89 -11.97 -1.62
CA LEU A 201 13.38 -10.98 -0.68
C LEU A 201 11.84 -10.92 -0.58
N GLN A 202 11.14 -11.99 -0.96
CA GLN A 202 9.70 -12.11 -0.70
C GLN A 202 9.50 -12.73 0.68
N VAL A 203 9.39 -11.87 1.69
CA VAL A 203 9.24 -12.28 3.09
C VAL A 203 7.76 -12.51 3.38
N GLY A 204 7.41 -13.68 3.91
CA GLY A 204 6.05 -14.01 4.34
C GLY A 204 5.86 -13.87 5.83
N THR A 205 6.93 -14.15 6.60
CA THR A 205 6.96 -14.03 8.07
C THR A 205 8.32 -13.52 8.51
N LEU A 206 8.37 -12.78 9.58
CA LEU A 206 9.58 -12.37 10.25
C LEU A 206 9.32 -12.49 11.76
N ASP A 207 10.14 -13.28 12.44
CA ASP A 207 10.07 -13.49 13.90
C ASP A 207 8.66 -13.90 14.39
N GLY A 208 7.97 -14.72 13.59
CA GLY A 208 6.63 -15.24 13.90
C GLY A 208 5.47 -14.32 13.52
N ILE A 209 5.69 -13.06 13.16
CA ILE A 209 4.66 -12.15 12.67
C ILE A 209 4.58 -12.14 11.14
N LYS A 210 3.43 -11.78 10.60
CA LYS A 210 3.22 -11.68 9.15
C LYS A 210 4.04 -10.55 8.57
N ALA A 211 4.82 -10.83 7.53
CA ALA A 211 5.69 -9.84 6.90
C ALA A 211 5.40 -9.71 5.41
N ALA A 212 5.55 -8.50 4.90
CA ALA A 212 5.47 -8.23 3.46
C ALA A 212 6.60 -7.29 3.05
N THR A 213 7.21 -7.57 1.90
CA THR A 213 8.33 -6.78 1.39
C THR A 213 7.98 -6.08 0.11
N SER A 214 8.20 -4.77 0.04
CA SER A 214 8.01 -3.99 -1.18
C SER A 214 8.99 -2.82 -1.25
N ALA A 215 9.28 -2.38 -2.48
CA ALA A 215 10.01 -1.15 -2.72
C ALA A 215 9.19 0.11 -2.39
N THR A 216 7.87 -0.02 -2.18
CA THR A 216 6.99 1.11 -1.85
C THR A 216 7.19 1.62 -0.43
N VAL A 217 7.66 0.75 0.48
CA VAL A 217 7.81 1.06 1.90
C VAL A 217 8.84 2.17 2.16
N ASN A 218 9.92 2.23 1.37
CA ASN A 218 11.00 3.20 1.61
C ASN A 218 10.68 4.64 1.16
N GLY A 219 9.57 4.86 0.45
CA GLY A 219 9.19 6.17 -0.05
C GLY A 219 10.20 6.82 -0.99
N ALA A 220 11.02 6.04 -1.70
CA ALA A 220 12.06 6.55 -2.61
C ALA A 220 11.51 7.36 -3.78
N LYS A 221 10.22 7.18 -4.13
CA LYS A 221 9.55 7.97 -5.18
C LYS A 221 9.07 9.34 -4.72
N ALA A 222 9.06 9.60 -3.41
CA ALA A 222 8.72 10.92 -2.91
C ALA A 222 9.75 11.94 -3.38
N LYS A 223 9.32 13.16 -3.69
CA LYS A 223 10.21 14.27 -4.05
C LYS A 223 11.23 14.54 -2.94
N THR A 224 10.82 14.36 -1.70
CA THR A 224 11.70 14.27 -0.53
C THR A 224 11.62 12.84 -0.01
N PRO A 225 12.64 11.99 -0.24
CA PRO A 225 12.62 10.61 0.20
C PRO A 225 12.41 10.49 1.72
N THR A 226 11.58 9.56 2.14
CA THR A 226 11.24 9.40 3.57
C THR A 226 12.18 8.46 4.31
N HIS A 227 13.04 7.73 3.57
CA HIS A 227 14.04 6.79 4.10
C HIS A 227 13.50 5.76 5.10
N VAL A 228 12.24 5.36 4.93
CA VAL A 228 11.61 4.35 5.78
C VAL A 228 12.18 2.97 5.46
N LEU A 229 12.63 2.26 6.49
CA LEU A 229 13.17 0.91 6.40
C LEU A 229 12.08 -0.13 6.65
N ALA A 230 11.22 0.10 7.66
CA ALA A 230 10.10 -0.77 8.00
C ALA A 230 8.95 -0.01 8.67
N ILE A 231 7.77 -0.62 8.61
CA ILE A 231 6.55 -0.19 9.31
C ILE A 231 6.01 -1.42 10.03
N MET A 232 5.96 -1.40 11.35
CA MET A 232 5.45 -2.49 12.20
C MET A 232 4.21 -2.01 12.92
N GLY A 233 3.24 -2.89 13.18
CA GLY A 233 2.06 -2.56 13.97
C GLY A 233 0.86 -3.45 13.73
N ASP A 234 -0.31 -2.95 14.10
CA ASP A 234 -1.59 -3.63 13.88
C ASP A 234 -2.23 -3.20 12.54
N PHE A 235 -1.96 -3.97 11.49
CA PHE A 235 -2.51 -3.73 10.17
C PHE A 235 -4.03 -3.96 10.08
N SER A 236 -4.66 -4.55 11.08
CA SER A 236 -6.11 -4.64 11.13
C SER A 236 -6.79 -3.28 11.31
N LEU A 237 -6.06 -2.28 11.81
CA LEU A 237 -6.50 -0.90 11.98
C LEU A 237 -6.38 -0.06 10.69
N ILE A 238 -5.78 -0.58 9.64
CA ILE A 238 -5.87 -0.01 8.30
C ILE A 238 -7.08 -0.61 7.62
N LYS A 239 -8.17 0.15 7.54
CA LYS A 239 -9.38 -0.23 6.80
C LYS A 239 -9.24 0.29 5.38
N TRP A 240 -9.26 -0.60 4.39
CA TRP A 240 -9.16 -0.22 2.99
C TRP A 240 -10.04 -1.12 2.13
N GLY A 241 -10.35 -0.65 0.94
CA GLY A 241 -11.05 -1.44 -0.05
C GLY A 241 -11.28 -0.67 -1.34
N MET A 242 -11.79 -1.38 -2.35
CA MET A 242 -12.17 -0.77 -3.60
C MET A 242 -13.59 -0.24 -3.52
N VAL A 243 -13.76 1.03 -3.90
CA VAL A 243 -15.06 1.69 -4.07
C VAL A 243 -15.62 1.33 -5.45
N ARG A 244 -14.74 1.30 -6.46
CA ARG A 244 -15.04 0.86 -7.81
C ARG A 244 -13.97 -0.12 -8.25
N ASP A 245 -14.43 -1.24 -8.80
CA ASP A 245 -13.54 -2.25 -9.34
C ASP A 245 -12.66 -1.70 -10.45
N ILE A 246 -11.52 -2.34 -10.65
CA ILE A 246 -10.59 -1.99 -11.70
C ILE A 246 -11.28 -2.15 -13.05
N THR A 247 -11.35 -1.06 -13.80
CA THR A 247 -11.86 -1.05 -15.16
C THR A 247 -10.73 -0.72 -16.12
N SER A 248 -10.61 -1.49 -17.18
CA SER A 248 -9.70 -1.18 -18.28
C SER A 248 -10.54 -0.79 -19.49
N GLU A 249 -10.23 0.34 -20.10
CA GLU A 249 -10.89 0.88 -21.27
C GLU A 249 -9.90 1.06 -22.41
N ILE A 250 -10.36 0.81 -23.64
CA ILE A 250 -9.61 1.10 -24.85
C ILE A 250 -10.12 2.41 -25.41
N ILE A 251 -9.25 3.40 -25.51
CA ILE A 251 -9.56 4.73 -26.06
C ILE A 251 -8.94 4.85 -27.44
N PRO A 252 -9.75 4.83 -28.52
CA PRO A 252 -9.23 4.83 -29.88
C PRO A 252 -9.04 6.24 -30.50
N TYR A 253 -9.40 7.31 -29.80
CA TYR A 253 -9.34 8.69 -30.30
C TYR A 253 -9.19 9.70 -29.17
N GLY A 254 -8.83 10.93 -29.52
CA GLY A 254 -8.61 12.02 -28.58
C GLY A 254 -7.22 12.04 -27.97
N ASP A 255 -7.04 12.82 -26.91
CA ASP A 255 -5.78 12.96 -26.17
C ASP A 255 -6.01 12.69 -24.66
N PRO A 256 -6.12 11.41 -24.23
CA PRO A 256 -6.54 11.04 -22.89
C PRO A 256 -5.50 11.39 -21.79
N ASP A 257 -4.26 11.57 -22.16
CA ASP A 257 -3.13 11.86 -21.24
C ASP A 257 -2.54 13.27 -21.45
N GLN A 258 -3.24 14.12 -22.23
CA GLN A 258 -2.93 15.54 -22.44
C GLN A 258 -1.49 15.80 -22.94
N THR A 259 -1.02 14.94 -23.83
CA THR A 259 0.32 15.09 -24.44
C THR A 259 0.35 16.07 -25.63
N GLY A 260 -0.81 16.58 -26.04
CA GLY A 260 -0.94 17.43 -27.23
C GLY A 260 -1.04 16.63 -28.55
N VAL A 261 -1.10 15.29 -28.47
CA VAL A 261 -1.10 14.39 -29.63
C VAL A 261 -2.41 13.61 -29.66
N ASP A 262 -3.21 13.80 -30.71
CA ASP A 262 -4.43 13.04 -30.95
C ASP A 262 -4.11 11.60 -31.38
N LEU A 263 -4.72 10.61 -30.72
CA LEU A 263 -4.47 9.20 -30.96
C LEU A 263 -4.77 8.80 -32.41
N LYS A 264 -5.94 9.22 -32.94
CA LYS A 264 -6.37 8.82 -34.27
C LYS A 264 -5.52 9.43 -35.37
N ALA A 265 -5.06 10.68 -35.18
CA ALA A 265 -4.19 11.35 -36.12
C ALA A 265 -2.83 10.66 -36.25
N HIS A 266 -2.41 9.87 -35.26
CA HIS A 266 -1.11 9.20 -35.21
C HIS A 266 -1.21 7.67 -35.23
N ASN A 267 -2.36 7.09 -35.62
CA ASN A 267 -2.59 5.64 -35.61
C ASN A 267 -2.29 4.97 -34.26
N GLN A 268 -2.68 5.61 -33.16
CA GLN A 268 -2.49 5.13 -31.81
C GLN A 268 -3.79 4.76 -31.13
N ILE A 269 -3.69 3.88 -30.15
CA ILE A 269 -4.77 3.47 -29.26
C ILE A 269 -4.23 3.57 -27.84
N ALA A 270 -5.02 4.08 -26.90
CA ALA A 270 -4.66 4.11 -25.50
C ALA A 270 -5.42 3.03 -24.72
N TYR A 271 -4.69 2.34 -23.83
CA TYR A 271 -5.24 1.45 -22.81
C TYR A 271 -5.21 2.21 -21.49
N CYS A 272 -6.39 2.50 -20.95
CA CYS A 272 -6.55 3.20 -19.68
C CYS A 272 -7.08 2.23 -18.65
N THR A 273 -6.38 2.07 -17.54
CA THR A 273 -6.84 1.28 -16.39
C THR A 273 -7.05 2.21 -15.21
N GLU A 274 -8.23 2.15 -14.61
CA GLU A 274 -8.65 2.98 -13.50
C GLU A 274 -9.12 2.14 -12.33
N ALA A 275 -8.88 2.62 -11.11
CA ALA A 275 -9.44 2.07 -9.89
C ALA A 275 -9.75 3.19 -8.90
N MET A 276 -10.69 2.95 -8.01
CA MET A 276 -11.01 3.87 -6.93
C MET A 276 -10.92 3.15 -5.60
N PHE A 277 -10.08 3.65 -4.72
CA PHE A 277 -9.86 3.12 -3.39
C PHE A 277 -10.42 4.05 -2.33
N SER A 278 -10.83 3.47 -1.22
CA SER A 278 -11.07 4.20 0.02
C SER A 278 -10.27 3.55 1.13
N TYR A 279 -9.73 4.36 2.04
CA TYR A 279 -9.01 3.86 3.20
C TYR A 279 -9.24 4.76 4.41
N ALA A 280 -9.03 4.19 5.59
CA ALA A 280 -8.94 4.89 6.85
C ALA A 280 -7.88 4.22 7.72
N VAL A 281 -7.05 5.02 8.37
CA VAL A 281 -6.14 4.55 9.43
C VAL A 281 -6.80 4.92 10.75
N ILE A 282 -7.28 3.89 11.46
CA ILE A 282 -8.07 4.06 12.69
C ILE A 282 -7.21 4.69 13.79
N GLU A 283 -6.05 4.10 14.06
CA GLU A 283 -5.11 4.58 15.08
C GLU A 283 -3.68 4.58 14.53
N PRO A 284 -3.18 5.74 14.10
CA PRO A 284 -1.83 5.83 13.56
C PRO A 284 -0.71 5.49 14.57
N LYS A 285 -0.96 5.68 15.87
CA LYS A 285 0.01 5.37 16.92
C LYS A 285 0.16 3.87 17.19
N ALA A 286 -0.74 3.03 16.66
CA ALA A 286 -0.60 1.58 16.66
C ALA A 286 0.44 1.07 15.63
N PHE A 287 1.20 2.00 15.04
CA PHE A 287 2.29 1.71 14.11
C PHE A 287 3.57 2.38 14.56
N ALA A 288 4.69 1.68 14.41
CA ALA A 288 6.04 2.20 14.57
C ALA A 288 6.76 2.16 13.21
N VAL A 289 7.48 3.23 12.91
CA VAL A 289 8.19 3.41 11.64
C VAL A 289 9.67 3.54 11.91
N LEU A 290 10.45 2.62 11.35
CA LEU A 290 11.91 2.68 11.36
C LEU A 290 12.40 3.55 10.21
N LYS A 291 13.15 4.60 10.54
CA LYS A 291 13.79 5.48 9.54
C LYS A 291 15.31 5.35 9.61
N SER A 292 15.97 5.39 8.48
CA SER A 292 17.43 5.49 8.43
C SER A 292 17.89 6.80 9.06
N SER A 293 18.94 6.74 9.86
CA SER A 293 19.60 7.91 10.46
C SER A 293 20.41 8.72 9.43
N THR A 294 20.70 8.11 8.28
CA THR A 294 21.53 8.75 7.24
C THR A 294 20.61 9.45 6.25
N GLU A 295 20.67 10.76 6.18
CA GLU A 295 20.36 11.46 4.94
C GLU A 295 21.25 10.81 3.88
N ALA A 296 20.64 10.17 2.87
CA ALA A 296 21.40 9.53 1.81
C ALA A 296 22.22 10.61 1.08
N GLY A 297 23.44 10.72 1.46
CA GLY A 297 24.47 11.33 0.63
C GLY A 297 24.78 10.37 -0.52
N ASP A 298 24.50 10.84 -1.75
CA ASP A 298 24.87 10.33 -3.08
C ASP A 298 24.26 9.01 -3.56
#